data_66b11b314564aade77c85675f7828d3c
#
_entry.id   66b11b314564aade77c85675f7828d3c
#
_cell.length_a   1.000
_cell.length_b   1.000
_cell.length_c   1.000
_cell.angle_alpha   90.00
_cell.angle_beta   90.00
_cell.angle_gamma   90.00
#
_symmetry.space_group_name_H-M   'P 1'
#
loop_
_entity.id
_entity.type
_entity.pdbx_description
1 polymer ?
#
loop_
_entity_poly.entity_id
_entity_poly.type
_entity_poly.pdbx_seq_one_letter_code
_entity_poly.pdbx_strand_id
1 'polypeptide(L)'
;MDKIVVLKPQNSVQMVKKQSEKKKVERPVVKTRFGYDARDCVKNLQDVLSQAGPTATGKALHYSADLVCSGGYEIWIRLIWSSVFQNVHLTSLRIFVFLLEKTRTLDDAVTKSLDLEGLYRNPEFQHIIAEVAIVVQTLPRKGKLTWPKVPEETHGPTWIHTVPVPKESAAVVKVW
;
A
#
# COMPACT_ATOMS: atom_id res chain seq x y z
N MET A 1 -8.77 -81.51 -5.57
CA MET A 1 -8.57 -80.33 -6.50
C MET A 1 -9.43 -79.20 -5.98
N ASP A 2 -8.90 -78.43 -5.04
CA ASP A 2 -9.64 -77.36 -4.35
C ASP A 2 -9.37 -76.02 -5.04
N LYS A 3 -10.47 -75.39 -5.50
CA LYS A 3 -10.41 -74.10 -6.14
C LYS A 3 -10.33 -72.99 -5.06
N ILE A 4 -9.16 -72.33 -4.99
CA ILE A 4 -8.97 -71.16 -4.15
C ILE A 4 -9.69 -69.98 -4.82
N VAL A 5 -10.75 -69.44 -4.16
CA VAL A 5 -11.42 -68.20 -4.54
C VAL A 5 -10.69 -67.06 -3.89
N VAL A 6 -10.00 -66.25 -4.69
CA VAL A 6 -9.37 -65.00 -4.24
C VAL A 6 -10.39 -63.88 -4.23
N LEU A 7 -10.87 -63.45 -3.05
CA LEU A 7 -11.67 -62.27 -2.84
C LEU A 7 -10.81 -61.01 -2.90
N LYS A 8 -11.06 -60.14 -3.86
CA LYS A 8 -10.49 -58.81 -3.93
C LYS A 8 -11.19 -57.89 -2.93
N PRO A 9 -10.44 -57.12 -2.09
CA PRO A 9 -11.07 -56.12 -1.25
C PRO A 9 -11.44 -54.89 -2.08
N GLN A 10 -12.72 -54.58 -2.18
CA GLN A 10 -13.25 -53.30 -2.65
C GLN A 10 -13.26 -52.31 -1.48
N ASN A 11 -12.20 -51.53 -1.34
CA ASN A 11 -12.22 -50.35 -0.49
C ASN A 11 -12.31 -49.11 -1.34
N SER A 12 -13.53 -48.75 -1.71
CA SER A 12 -13.86 -47.43 -2.21
C SER A 12 -14.12 -46.46 -1.01
N VAL A 13 -13.06 -45.84 -0.52
CA VAL A 13 -13.18 -44.75 0.42
C VAL A 13 -13.67 -43.53 -0.34
N GLN A 14 -14.98 -43.31 -0.28
CA GLN A 14 -15.59 -42.04 -0.72
C GLN A 14 -15.13 -40.94 0.24
N MET A 15 -14.12 -40.17 -0.18
CA MET A 15 -13.80 -38.90 0.46
C MET A 15 -14.96 -37.91 0.28
N VAL A 16 -15.79 -37.83 1.28
CA VAL A 16 -16.78 -36.75 1.42
C VAL A 16 -16.03 -35.46 1.62
N LYS A 17 -15.85 -34.72 0.53
CA LYS A 17 -15.37 -33.33 0.60
C LYS A 17 -16.43 -32.52 1.34
N LYS A 18 -16.29 -32.36 2.66
CA LYS A 18 -16.99 -31.33 3.41
C LYS A 18 -16.53 -29.97 2.85
N GLN A 19 -17.31 -29.40 1.94
CA GLN A 19 -17.22 -27.98 1.61
C GLN A 19 -17.64 -27.22 2.87
N SER A 20 -16.64 -26.76 3.63
CA SER A 20 -16.87 -25.77 4.66
C SER A 20 -17.27 -24.46 3.95
N GLU A 21 -18.56 -24.23 3.82
CA GLU A 21 -19.10 -22.90 3.50
C GLU A 21 -18.61 -21.95 4.60
N LYS A 22 -17.52 -21.23 4.31
CA LYS A 22 -17.09 -20.11 5.13
C LYS A 22 -18.19 -19.07 5.04
N LYS A 23 -19.10 -19.04 6.02
CA LYS A 23 -20.03 -17.94 6.22
C LYS A 23 -19.22 -16.66 6.19
N LYS A 24 -19.36 -15.88 5.11
CA LYS A 24 -18.78 -14.58 4.95
C LYS A 24 -19.39 -13.70 6.03
N VAL A 25 -18.66 -13.49 7.11
CA VAL A 25 -19.09 -12.57 8.17
C VAL A 25 -19.22 -11.20 7.52
N GLU A 26 -20.44 -10.77 7.26
CA GLU A 26 -20.72 -9.43 6.76
C GLU A 26 -20.32 -8.44 7.85
N ARG A 27 -19.18 -7.80 7.62
CA ARG A 27 -18.72 -6.74 8.51
C ARG A 27 -19.55 -5.49 8.24
N PRO A 28 -19.95 -4.74 9.28
CA PRO A 28 -20.73 -3.53 9.10
C PRO A 28 -20.03 -2.57 8.14
N VAL A 29 -20.77 -2.07 7.15
CA VAL A 29 -20.28 -1.10 6.18
C VAL A 29 -20.24 0.26 6.85
N VAL A 30 -19.05 0.79 7.06
CA VAL A 30 -18.85 2.16 7.54
C VAL A 30 -18.87 3.09 6.34
N LYS A 31 -19.83 4.03 6.32
CA LYS A 31 -19.95 5.00 5.24
C LYS A 31 -19.17 6.28 5.56
N THR A 32 -18.54 6.84 4.54
CA THR A 32 -17.92 8.16 4.58
C THR A 32 -18.99 9.27 4.56
N ARG A 33 -18.57 10.48 4.78
CA ARG A 33 -19.48 11.66 4.79
C ARG A 33 -20.22 11.85 3.47
N PHE A 34 -19.58 11.57 2.34
CA PHE A 34 -20.20 11.64 1.02
C PHE A 34 -20.93 10.36 0.61
N GLY A 35 -21.08 9.39 1.53
CA GLY A 35 -21.88 8.17 1.35
C GLY A 35 -21.17 6.99 0.72
N TYR A 36 -19.87 7.08 0.46
CA TYR A 36 -19.07 5.94 -0.02
C TYR A 36 -18.84 4.90 1.09
N ASP A 37 -18.58 3.66 0.71
CA ASP A 37 -17.96 2.72 1.64
C ASP A 37 -16.55 3.21 1.98
N ALA A 38 -16.21 3.30 3.27
CA ALA A 38 -14.91 3.80 3.70
C ALA A 38 -13.74 2.99 3.10
N ARG A 39 -13.92 1.68 2.89
CA ARG A 39 -12.93 0.82 2.25
C ARG A 39 -12.76 1.13 0.76
N ASP A 40 -13.89 1.35 0.09
CA ASP A 40 -13.86 1.72 -1.33
C ASP A 40 -13.23 3.10 -1.52
N CYS A 41 -13.52 4.06 -0.62
CA CYS A 41 -12.88 5.37 -0.63
C CYS A 41 -11.35 5.25 -0.49
N VAL A 42 -10.85 4.45 0.47
CA VAL A 42 -9.42 4.19 0.68
C VAL A 42 -8.80 3.53 -0.56
N LYS A 43 -9.42 2.50 -1.11
CA LYS A 43 -8.96 1.80 -2.30
C LYS A 43 -8.92 2.73 -3.52
N ASN A 44 -10.00 3.48 -3.76
CA ASN A 44 -10.08 4.41 -4.87
C ASN A 44 -9.02 5.50 -4.75
N LEU A 45 -8.77 6.04 -3.53
CA LEU A 45 -7.70 7.00 -3.31
C LEU A 45 -6.34 6.38 -3.63
N GLN A 46 -6.06 5.16 -3.16
CA GLN A 46 -4.81 4.47 -3.45
C GLN A 46 -4.59 4.26 -4.95
N ASP A 47 -5.63 3.81 -5.66
CA ASP A 47 -5.59 3.58 -7.10
C ASP A 47 -5.35 4.91 -7.85
N VAL A 48 -6.02 5.97 -7.46
CA VAL A 48 -5.86 7.30 -8.07
C VAL A 48 -4.48 7.89 -7.78
N LEU A 49 -3.94 7.71 -6.57
CA LEU A 49 -2.59 8.16 -6.21
C LEU A 49 -1.50 7.45 -7.02
N SER A 50 -1.78 6.30 -7.61
CA SER A 50 -0.85 5.61 -8.53
C SER A 50 -0.90 6.13 -9.97
N GLN A 51 -1.96 6.87 -10.32
CA GLN A 51 -2.19 7.42 -11.66
C GLN A 51 -1.64 8.84 -11.78
N ALA A 52 -1.46 9.33 -13.00
CA ALA A 52 -1.08 10.70 -13.30
C ALA A 52 -2.11 11.36 -14.21
N GLY A 53 -2.16 12.69 -14.18
CA GLY A 53 -3.01 13.49 -15.06
C GLY A 53 -4.11 14.27 -14.35
N PRO A 54 -4.74 15.24 -15.03
CA PRO A 54 -5.67 16.18 -14.42
C PRO A 54 -6.93 15.51 -13.84
N THR A 55 -7.44 14.48 -14.51
CA THR A 55 -8.59 13.71 -14.02
C THR A 55 -8.26 12.96 -12.74
N ALA A 56 -7.06 12.40 -12.64
CA ALA A 56 -6.58 11.73 -11.43
C ALA A 56 -6.42 12.73 -10.29
N THR A 57 -5.91 13.95 -10.56
CA THR A 57 -5.77 15.00 -9.56
C THR A 57 -7.13 15.39 -8.97
N GLY A 58 -8.15 15.61 -9.81
CA GLY A 58 -9.50 15.93 -9.33
C GLY A 58 -10.10 14.83 -8.45
N LYS A 59 -9.93 13.57 -8.83
CA LYS A 59 -10.37 12.42 -8.02
C LYS A 59 -9.58 12.29 -6.71
N ALA A 60 -8.26 12.53 -6.74
CA ALA A 60 -7.42 12.50 -5.54
C ALA A 60 -7.86 13.55 -4.52
N LEU A 61 -8.16 14.78 -4.98
CA LEU A 61 -8.70 15.83 -4.13
C LEU A 61 -10.04 15.44 -3.51
N HIS A 62 -10.96 14.92 -4.31
CA HIS A 62 -12.28 14.50 -3.85
C HIS A 62 -12.19 13.41 -2.76
N TYR A 63 -11.47 12.33 -3.03
CA TYR A 63 -11.33 11.21 -2.06
C TYR A 63 -10.50 11.62 -0.83
N SER A 64 -9.52 12.51 -0.97
CA SER A 64 -8.75 13.03 0.16
C SER A 64 -9.63 13.84 1.09
N ALA A 65 -10.43 14.77 0.55
CA ALA A 65 -11.37 15.58 1.33
C ALA A 65 -12.43 14.71 2.02
N ASP A 66 -13.02 13.75 1.30
CA ASP A 66 -14.03 12.85 1.87
C ASP A 66 -13.46 12.00 3.02
N LEU A 67 -12.29 11.40 2.81
CA LEU A 67 -11.65 10.55 3.80
C LEU A 67 -11.29 11.33 5.07
N VAL A 68 -10.69 12.51 4.93
CA VAL A 68 -10.29 13.35 6.06
C VAL A 68 -11.53 13.91 6.79
N CYS A 69 -12.54 14.43 6.08
CA CYS A 69 -13.79 14.88 6.68
C CYS A 69 -14.58 13.76 7.39
N SER A 70 -14.28 12.51 7.07
CA SER A 70 -14.87 11.33 7.71
C SER A 70 -14.05 10.81 8.90
N GLY A 71 -13.03 11.55 9.34
CA GLY A 71 -12.15 11.16 10.45
C GLY A 71 -11.02 10.21 10.06
N GLY A 72 -10.79 9.98 8.76
CA GLY A 72 -9.75 9.08 8.25
C GLY A 72 -8.38 9.74 8.02
N TYR A 73 -8.04 10.81 8.77
CA TYR A 73 -6.79 11.54 8.62
C TYR A 73 -5.54 10.65 8.68
N GLU A 74 -5.45 9.78 9.70
CA GLU A 74 -4.30 8.88 9.84
C GLU A 74 -4.14 7.91 8.65
N ILE A 75 -5.26 7.42 8.11
CA ILE A 75 -5.25 6.55 6.95
C ILE A 75 -4.80 7.34 5.72
N TRP A 76 -5.32 8.56 5.57
CA TRP A 76 -4.96 9.45 4.47
C TRP A 76 -3.46 9.75 4.44
N ILE A 77 -2.87 10.15 5.59
CA ILE A 77 -1.43 10.47 5.63
C ILE A 77 -0.56 9.26 5.30
N ARG A 78 -0.93 8.06 5.77
CA ARG A 78 -0.24 6.81 5.43
C ARG A 78 -0.31 6.49 3.93
N LEU A 79 -1.46 6.72 3.29
CA LEU A 79 -1.62 6.54 1.84
C LEU A 79 -0.76 7.52 1.04
N ILE A 80 -0.71 8.78 1.44
CA ILE A 80 0.15 9.80 0.82
C ILE A 80 1.61 9.38 0.88
N TRP A 81 2.13 9.06 2.07
CA TRP A 81 3.51 8.61 2.24
C TRP A 81 3.82 7.34 1.45
N SER A 82 2.95 6.35 1.53
CA SER A 82 3.09 5.09 0.76
C SER A 82 3.13 5.35 -0.74
N SER A 83 2.25 6.21 -1.25
CA SER A 83 2.22 6.58 -2.66
C SER A 83 3.52 7.27 -3.11
N VAL A 84 4.05 8.18 -2.30
CA VAL A 84 5.31 8.87 -2.62
C VAL A 84 6.47 7.88 -2.67
N PHE A 85 6.61 7.00 -1.68
CA PHE A 85 7.67 5.98 -1.68
C PHE A 85 7.58 5.01 -2.86
N GLN A 86 6.37 4.64 -3.26
CA GLN A 86 6.15 3.65 -4.32
C GLN A 86 6.23 4.25 -5.72
N ASN A 87 5.67 5.43 -5.93
CA ASN A 87 5.35 5.93 -7.25
C ASN A 87 6.21 7.12 -7.71
N VAL A 88 6.77 7.91 -6.78
CA VAL A 88 7.51 9.12 -7.15
C VAL A 88 8.94 8.79 -7.55
N HIS A 89 9.43 9.49 -8.60
CA HIS A 89 10.79 9.31 -9.08
C HIS A 89 11.81 9.90 -8.09
N LEU A 90 12.96 9.25 -7.95
CA LEU A 90 14.02 9.64 -7.01
C LEU A 90 14.62 11.04 -7.26
N THR A 91 14.45 11.60 -8.45
CA THR A 91 14.87 12.99 -8.74
C THR A 91 14.08 14.03 -7.95
N SER A 92 12.94 13.67 -7.38
CA SER A 92 12.04 14.55 -6.64
C SER A 92 12.18 14.41 -5.13
N LEU A 93 13.40 14.24 -4.61
CA LEU A 93 13.66 14.03 -3.16
C LEU A 93 13.16 15.17 -2.27
N ARG A 94 13.02 16.39 -2.81
CA ARG A 94 12.47 17.54 -2.08
C ARG A 94 11.05 17.31 -1.58
N ILE A 95 10.32 16.36 -2.18
CA ILE A 95 8.97 16.00 -1.72
C ILE A 95 8.96 15.48 -0.28
N PHE A 96 10.00 14.78 0.15
CA PHE A 96 10.07 14.25 1.51
C PHE A 96 10.16 15.37 2.55
N VAL A 97 10.92 16.43 2.25
CA VAL A 97 11.01 17.62 3.13
C VAL A 97 9.66 18.33 3.17
N PHE A 98 9.07 18.58 2.01
CA PHE A 98 7.75 19.19 1.90
C PHE A 98 6.68 18.40 2.69
N LEU A 99 6.61 17.08 2.50
CA LEU A 99 5.65 16.24 3.22
C LEU A 99 5.90 16.24 4.72
N LEU A 100 7.15 16.23 5.15
CA LEU A 100 7.50 16.26 6.56
C LEU A 100 7.03 17.56 7.23
N GLU A 101 7.24 18.71 6.58
CA GLU A 101 6.78 20.01 7.07
C GLU A 101 5.24 20.07 7.13
N LYS A 102 4.55 19.66 6.05
CA LYS A 102 3.08 19.66 6.02
C LYS A 102 2.47 18.68 7.01
N THR A 103 3.05 17.48 7.14
CA THR A 103 2.61 16.48 8.12
C THR A 103 2.74 17.02 9.55
N ARG A 104 3.87 17.64 9.89
CA ARG A 104 4.06 18.25 11.22
C ARG A 104 3.01 19.33 11.51
N THR A 105 2.75 20.20 10.53
CA THR A 105 1.73 21.25 10.68
C THR A 105 0.34 20.65 10.92
N LEU A 106 -0.02 19.61 10.18
CA LEU A 106 -1.31 18.93 10.33
C LEU A 106 -1.40 18.17 11.66
N ASP A 107 -0.35 17.44 12.06
CA ASP A 107 -0.30 16.70 13.32
C ASP A 107 -0.38 17.64 14.52
N ASP A 108 0.31 18.78 14.46
CA ASP A 108 0.22 19.83 15.47
C ASP A 108 -1.19 20.39 15.59
N ALA A 109 -1.88 20.62 14.47
CA ALA A 109 -3.26 21.09 14.46
C ALA A 109 -4.22 20.04 15.06
N VAL A 110 -4.05 18.76 14.69
CA VAL A 110 -4.85 17.65 15.23
C VAL A 110 -4.61 17.46 16.73
N THR A 111 -3.36 17.55 17.18
CA THR A 111 -3.01 17.36 18.60
C THR A 111 -3.53 18.49 19.48
N LYS A 112 -3.55 19.73 18.98
CA LYS A 112 -4.02 20.91 19.72
C LYS A 112 -5.53 21.09 19.67
N SER A 113 -6.22 20.43 18.74
CA SER A 113 -7.67 20.60 18.58
C SER A 113 -8.45 19.75 19.57
N LEU A 114 -9.40 20.37 20.25
CA LEU A 114 -10.40 19.68 21.08
C LEU A 114 -11.62 19.23 20.24
N ASP A 115 -11.84 19.86 19.10
CA ASP A 115 -12.91 19.55 18.16
C ASP A 115 -12.31 19.13 16.81
N LEU A 116 -12.13 17.84 16.64
CA LEU A 116 -11.60 17.28 15.39
C LEU A 116 -12.57 17.44 14.22
N GLU A 117 -13.87 17.40 14.46
CA GLU A 117 -14.86 17.56 13.38
C GLU A 117 -14.84 18.99 12.84
N GLY A 118 -14.77 19.99 13.71
CA GLY A 118 -14.60 21.38 13.32
C GLY A 118 -13.26 21.63 12.62
N LEU A 119 -12.17 21.01 13.11
CA LEU A 119 -10.84 21.11 12.48
C LEU A 119 -10.87 20.59 11.06
N TYR A 120 -11.42 19.39 10.82
CA TYR A 120 -11.46 18.80 9.49
C TYR A 120 -12.31 19.58 8.49
N ARG A 121 -13.18 20.45 8.97
CA ARG A 121 -13.96 21.39 8.14
C ARG A 121 -13.29 22.75 7.97
N ASN A 122 -12.21 23.02 8.73
CA ASN A 122 -11.51 24.29 8.65
C ASN A 122 -10.91 24.49 7.25
N PRO A 123 -11.18 25.63 6.57
CA PRO A 123 -10.66 25.89 5.23
C PRO A 123 -9.13 25.84 5.13
N GLU A 124 -8.41 26.32 6.15
CA GLU A 124 -6.95 26.29 6.18
C GLU A 124 -6.42 24.85 6.23
N PHE A 125 -7.03 24.01 7.07
CA PHE A 125 -6.68 22.60 7.17
C PHE A 125 -6.95 21.87 5.85
N GLN A 126 -8.12 22.13 5.25
CA GLN A 126 -8.49 21.57 3.95
C GLN A 126 -7.57 22.06 2.82
N HIS A 127 -7.11 23.30 2.89
CA HIS A 127 -6.16 23.85 1.92
C HIS A 127 -4.83 23.07 1.94
N ILE A 128 -4.29 22.76 3.13
CA ILE A 128 -3.07 21.96 3.25
C ILE A 128 -3.28 20.54 2.69
N ILE A 129 -4.42 19.90 2.98
CA ILE A 129 -4.78 18.59 2.42
C ILE A 129 -4.81 18.63 0.90
N ALA A 130 -5.45 19.65 0.33
CA ALA A 130 -5.53 19.84 -1.12
C ALA A 130 -4.15 20.11 -1.75
N GLU A 131 -3.35 20.98 -1.13
CA GLU A 131 -1.99 21.27 -1.59
C GLU A 131 -1.13 20.01 -1.64
N VAL A 132 -1.13 19.20 -0.58
CA VAL A 132 -0.39 17.93 -0.52
C VAL A 132 -0.87 16.98 -1.62
N ALA A 133 -2.18 16.82 -1.80
CA ALA A 133 -2.74 15.94 -2.82
C ALA A 133 -2.35 16.38 -4.24
N ILE A 134 -2.38 17.68 -4.53
CA ILE A 134 -1.98 18.24 -5.83
C ILE A 134 -0.48 18.02 -6.08
N VAL A 135 0.36 18.40 -5.10
CA VAL A 135 1.81 18.27 -5.24
C VAL A 135 2.19 16.82 -5.50
N VAL A 136 1.65 15.88 -4.73
CA VAL A 136 1.93 14.44 -4.92
C VAL A 136 1.48 13.97 -6.31
N GLN A 137 0.36 14.48 -6.84
CA GLN A 137 -0.15 14.10 -8.17
C GLN A 137 0.65 14.70 -9.34
N THR A 138 1.29 15.84 -9.15
CA THR A 138 2.06 16.52 -10.21
C THR A 138 3.50 16.04 -10.33
N LEU A 139 3.98 15.26 -9.38
CA LEU A 139 5.35 14.77 -9.39
C LEU A 139 5.62 13.74 -10.51
N PRO A 140 6.86 13.74 -11.05
CA PRO A 140 7.28 12.69 -11.97
C PRO A 140 7.15 11.30 -11.34
N ARG A 141 6.55 10.37 -12.09
CA ARG A 141 6.36 8.99 -11.63
C ARG A 141 7.55 8.12 -12.01
N LYS A 142 7.84 7.13 -11.18
CA LYS A 142 8.76 6.05 -11.55
C LYS A 142 8.19 5.33 -12.77
N GLY A 143 9.02 5.15 -13.81
CA GLY A 143 8.70 4.18 -14.85
C GLY A 143 8.58 2.78 -14.27
N LYS A 144 7.95 1.86 -14.98
CA LYS A 144 7.99 0.44 -14.61
C LYS A 144 9.45 0.03 -14.45
N LEU A 145 9.88 -0.27 -13.22
CA LEU A 145 11.16 -0.90 -12.96
C LEU A 145 11.09 -2.30 -13.58
N THR A 146 11.60 -2.43 -14.79
CA THR A 146 11.93 -3.73 -15.35
C THR A 146 13.25 -4.13 -14.69
N TRP A 147 13.16 -5.01 -13.70
CA TRP A 147 14.37 -5.62 -13.16
C TRP A 147 15.09 -6.32 -14.31
N PRO A 148 16.38 -6.05 -14.54
CA PRO A 148 17.13 -6.83 -15.50
C PRO A 148 17.00 -8.29 -15.11
N LYS A 149 16.66 -9.15 -16.08
CA LYS A 149 16.69 -10.61 -15.84
C LYS A 149 18.13 -10.96 -15.49
N VAL A 150 18.36 -11.28 -14.23
CA VAL A 150 19.67 -11.78 -13.81
C VAL A 150 19.84 -13.14 -14.48
N PRO A 151 20.88 -13.36 -15.28
CA PRO A 151 21.14 -14.68 -15.87
C PRO A 151 21.23 -15.73 -14.74
N GLU A 152 20.60 -16.89 -14.91
CA GLU A 152 20.60 -17.96 -13.92
C GLU A 152 22.01 -18.41 -13.50
N GLU A 153 22.97 -18.22 -14.41
CA GLU A 153 24.40 -18.57 -14.20
C GLU A 153 25.10 -17.68 -13.15
N THR A 154 24.52 -16.54 -12.76
CA THR A 154 25.12 -15.63 -11.77
C THR A 154 24.72 -15.94 -10.31
N HIS A 155 23.89 -16.94 -10.07
CA HIS A 155 23.45 -17.31 -8.73
C HIS A 155 24.42 -18.26 -7.97
N GLY A 156 25.64 -18.43 -8.48
CA GLY A 156 26.67 -19.16 -7.75
C GLY A 156 27.34 -18.30 -6.67
N PRO A 157 27.91 -18.91 -5.60
CA PRO A 157 28.61 -18.21 -4.52
C PRO A 157 29.81 -17.40 -5.00
N THR A 158 30.26 -17.58 -6.25
CA THR A 158 31.41 -16.89 -6.85
C THR A 158 31.17 -15.40 -7.12
N TRP A 159 29.93 -14.94 -7.31
CA TRP A 159 29.66 -13.51 -7.55
C TRP A 159 29.94 -12.62 -6.31
N ILE A 160 29.86 -13.19 -5.09
CA ILE A 160 30.13 -12.50 -3.84
C ILE A 160 31.60 -12.02 -3.80
N HIS A 161 32.50 -12.75 -4.44
CA HIS A 161 33.92 -12.45 -4.48
C HIS A 161 34.31 -11.37 -5.50
N THR A 162 33.39 -11.04 -6.44
CA THR A 162 33.63 -10.02 -7.47
C THR A 162 33.13 -8.63 -7.08
N VAL A 163 32.32 -8.52 -6.02
CA VAL A 163 31.89 -7.23 -5.49
C VAL A 163 33.03 -6.62 -4.68
N PRO A 164 33.56 -5.44 -5.06
CA PRO A 164 34.56 -4.74 -4.26
C PRO A 164 33.94 -4.30 -2.94
N VAL A 165 34.07 -5.11 -1.91
CA VAL A 165 33.62 -4.79 -0.55
C VAL A 165 34.76 -4.05 0.18
N PRO A 166 34.50 -2.88 0.79
CA PRO A 166 35.50 -2.22 1.62
C PRO A 166 36.04 -3.21 2.67
N LYS A 167 37.36 -3.18 2.93
CA LYS A 167 38.01 -4.12 3.86
C LYS A 167 37.35 -4.17 5.24
N GLU A 168 36.81 -3.06 5.68
CA GLU A 168 36.06 -2.91 6.95
C GLU A 168 34.75 -3.69 6.99
N SER A 169 34.12 -3.91 5.83
CA SER A 169 32.87 -4.67 5.72
C SER A 169 33.08 -6.15 5.36
N ALA A 170 34.30 -6.56 5.04
CA ALA A 170 34.61 -7.91 4.60
C ALA A 170 34.36 -8.96 5.70
N ALA A 171 34.44 -8.58 6.97
CA ALA A 171 34.14 -9.45 8.10
C ALA A 171 32.66 -9.78 8.20
N VAL A 172 31.77 -8.84 7.82
CA VAL A 172 30.31 -9.01 7.87
C VAL A 172 29.82 -9.92 6.74
N VAL A 173 30.45 -9.86 5.57
CA VAL A 173 30.06 -10.67 4.39
C VAL A 173 30.43 -12.16 4.56
N LYS A 174 31.41 -12.47 5.42
CA LYS A 174 31.82 -13.88 5.68
C LYS A 174 30.89 -14.63 6.62
N VAL A 175 29.92 -13.98 7.24
CA VAL A 175 29.00 -14.58 8.23
C VAL A 175 27.64 -14.99 7.58
N TRP A 176 27.45 -14.67 6.32
CA TRP A 176 26.30 -15.04 5.49
C TRP A 176 26.77 -15.97 4.38
#